data_44b023249e0bc25dc8375bac40c16715
#
_entry.id   44b023249e0bc25dc8375bac40c16715
#
_cell.length_a   1.000
_cell.length_b   1.000
_cell.length_c   1.000
_cell.angle_alpha   90.00
_cell.angle_beta   90.00
_cell.angle_gamma   90.00
#
_symmetry.space_group_name_H-M   'P 1'
#
loop_
_entity.id
_entity.type
_entity.pdbx_description
1 polymer ?
#
loop_
_entity_poly.entity_id
_entity_poly.type
_entity_poly.pdbx_seq_one_letter_code
_entity_poly.pdbx_strand_id
1 'polypeptide(L)'
;MKNILNFFLLLIIFLSSILISHAAENSKKLLNPDWGFKGFFGTFDKASLQRGYQVYTEVCSACHSIKYLNYRNLGEPGGPGFSKEQVKIIASQFEVTDGPNSYGDMFTRPARPSDNFVSPYANKQAAIAANGGAYPPDMSVLVKARSGGADYVYSLLVGYEDPPTEINLDDGVYYNKYMPGNK
;
A
#
# COMPACT_ATOMS: atom_id res chain seq x y z
N MET A 1 52.06 -25.90 10.59
CA MET A 1 50.93 -26.78 10.22
C MET A 1 49.59 -26.29 10.83
N LYS A 2 49.50 -25.99 12.14
CA LYS A 2 48.24 -25.51 12.77
C LYS A 2 47.63 -24.24 12.11
N ASN A 3 48.44 -23.26 11.76
CA ASN A 3 47.99 -22.00 11.17
C ASN A 3 47.44 -22.17 9.75
N ILE A 4 48.00 -23.12 8.98
CA ILE A 4 47.50 -23.42 7.62
C ILE A 4 46.14 -24.14 7.72
N LEU A 5 46.00 -25.06 8.67
CA LEU A 5 44.74 -25.77 8.91
C LEU A 5 43.62 -24.80 9.32
N ASN A 6 43.93 -23.87 10.22
CA ASN A 6 42.97 -22.83 10.63
C ASN A 6 42.59 -21.90 9.49
N PHE A 7 43.52 -21.54 8.60
CA PHE A 7 43.22 -20.73 7.41
C PHE A 7 42.26 -21.46 6.45
N PHE A 8 42.50 -22.74 6.19
CA PHE A 8 41.58 -23.51 5.35
C PHE A 8 40.20 -23.72 5.99
N LEU A 9 40.13 -23.89 7.31
CA LEU A 9 38.87 -23.99 8.03
C LEU A 9 38.05 -22.70 7.93
N LEU A 10 38.69 -21.54 8.11
CA LEU A 10 38.05 -20.22 7.95
C LEU A 10 37.61 -19.98 6.52
N LEU A 11 38.38 -20.40 5.53
CA LEU A 11 38.02 -20.26 4.11
C LEU A 11 36.79 -21.13 3.76
N ILE A 12 36.72 -22.35 4.30
CA ILE A 12 35.54 -23.23 4.09
C ILE A 12 34.29 -22.64 4.76
N ILE A 13 34.40 -22.08 5.97
CA ILE A 13 33.27 -21.41 6.65
C ILE A 13 32.82 -20.17 5.85
N PHE A 14 33.76 -19.40 5.32
CA PHE A 14 33.45 -18.23 4.49
C PHE A 14 32.78 -18.63 3.16
N LEU A 15 33.26 -19.68 2.49
CA LEU A 15 32.62 -20.19 1.26
C LEU A 15 31.25 -20.81 1.54
N SER A 16 31.04 -21.47 2.66
CA SER A 16 29.73 -22.05 3.01
C SER A 16 28.67 -20.99 3.30
N SER A 17 29.05 -19.81 3.79
CA SER A 17 28.11 -18.69 4.02
C SER A 17 27.61 -18.03 2.72
N ILE A 18 28.31 -18.21 1.59
CA ILE A 18 27.89 -17.66 0.29
C ILE A 18 26.80 -18.53 -0.38
N LEU A 19 26.63 -19.77 0.02
CA LEU A 19 25.68 -20.72 -0.58
C LEU A 19 24.24 -20.62 -0.03
N ILE A 20 23.98 -19.80 0.99
CA ILE A 20 22.67 -19.73 1.66
C ILE A 20 21.74 -18.64 1.05
N SER A 21 22.16 -17.92 0.03
CA SER A 21 21.41 -16.78 -0.52
C SER A 21 20.60 -17.08 -1.79
N HIS A 22 20.11 -18.30 -1.99
CA HIS A 22 19.20 -18.62 -3.10
C HIS A 22 17.89 -19.22 -2.61
N ALA A 23 17.24 -18.56 -1.64
CA ALA A 23 15.79 -18.60 -1.57
C ALA A 23 15.26 -17.60 -2.62
N ALA A 24 15.51 -17.85 -3.89
CA ALA A 24 14.77 -17.24 -4.97
C ALA A 24 13.36 -17.84 -4.88
N GLU A 25 12.53 -17.22 -4.05
CA GLU A 25 11.09 -17.33 -4.15
C GLU A 25 10.77 -17.20 -5.65
N ASN A 26 10.09 -18.19 -6.24
CA ASN A 26 9.60 -18.16 -7.62
C ASN A 26 8.57 -17.02 -7.73
N SER A 27 9.02 -15.79 -7.66
CA SER A 27 8.18 -14.63 -7.82
C SER A 27 7.66 -14.64 -9.24
N LYS A 28 6.37 -14.86 -9.39
CA LYS A 28 5.70 -14.86 -10.69
C LYS A 28 5.99 -13.53 -11.38
N LYS A 29 6.33 -13.58 -12.67
CA LYS A 29 6.61 -12.36 -13.45
C LYS A 29 5.40 -11.44 -13.41
N LEU A 30 5.59 -10.23 -12.87
CA LEU A 30 4.54 -9.22 -12.77
C LEU A 30 4.01 -8.82 -14.14
N LEU A 31 2.74 -8.47 -14.19
CA LEU A 31 2.16 -7.80 -15.34
C LEU A 31 2.79 -6.41 -15.47
N ASN A 32 3.06 -6.00 -16.69
CA ASN A 32 3.69 -4.72 -16.98
C ASN A 32 2.86 -3.96 -18.02
N PRO A 33 1.77 -3.30 -17.61
CA PRO A 33 1.00 -2.44 -18.49
C PRO A 33 1.83 -1.28 -19.03
N ASP A 34 1.41 -0.74 -20.17
CA ASP A 34 2.00 0.48 -20.69
C ASP A 34 1.49 1.68 -19.91
N TRP A 35 2.28 2.10 -18.91
CA TRP A 35 1.95 3.23 -18.04
C TRP A 35 2.33 4.56 -18.69
N GLY A 36 1.38 5.39 -19.02
CA GLY A 36 1.63 6.73 -19.56
C GLY A 36 2.44 7.67 -18.65
N PHE A 37 2.59 7.34 -17.36
CA PHE A 37 3.42 8.09 -16.42
C PHE A 37 4.87 7.62 -16.33
N LYS A 38 5.25 6.51 -17.01
CA LYS A 38 6.63 6.03 -17.06
C LYS A 38 7.47 6.85 -18.05
N GLY A 39 8.77 6.93 -17.80
CA GLY A 39 9.73 7.61 -18.66
C GLY A 39 9.90 9.10 -18.33
N PHE A 40 10.84 9.72 -19.03
CA PHE A 40 11.27 11.10 -18.75
C PHE A 40 10.16 12.14 -19.00
N PHE A 41 9.29 11.90 -19.98
CA PHE A 41 8.16 12.76 -20.31
C PHE A 41 6.81 12.18 -19.86
N GLY A 42 6.84 11.16 -19.02
CA GLY A 42 5.63 10.53 -18.52
C GLY A 42 4.78 11.47 -17.69
N THR A 43 3.47 11.43 -17.89
CA THR A 43 2.50 12.24 -17.15
C THR A 43 1.33 11.39 -16.70
N PHE A 44 0.74 11.77 -15.57
CA PHE A 44 -0.50 11.15 -15.10
C PHE A 44 -1.70 11.68 -15.87
N ASP A 45 -2.54 10.78 -16.37
CA ASP A 45 -3.84 11.13 -16.91
C ASP A 45 -4.82 11.47 -15.77
N LYS A 46 -5.33 12.70 -15.77
CA LYS A 46 -6.21 13.21 -14.70
C LYS A 46 -7.50 12.41 -14.57
N ALA A 47 -8.10 12.00 -15.69
CA ALA A 47 -9.35 11.24 -15.67
C ALA A 47 -9.11 9.85 -15.06
N SER A 48 -7.96 9.21 -15.33
CA SER A 48 -7.57 7.97 -14.69
C SER A 48 -7.31 8.13 -13.19
N LEU A 49 -6.67 9.24 -12.77
CA LEU A 49 -6.51 9.54 -11.34
C LEU A 49 -7.84 9.78 -10.63
N GLN A 50 -8.81 10.45 -11.28
CA GLN A 50 -10.15 10.64 -10.72
C GLN A 50 -10.89 9.32 -10.55
N ARG A 51 -10.84 8.42 -11.53
CA ARG A 51 -11.39 7.05 -11.40
C ARG A 51 -10.67 6.25 -10.30
N GLY A 52 -9.34 6.36 -10.21
CA GLY A 52 -8.56 5.74 -9.14
C GLY A 52 -8.93 6.28 -7.76
N TYR A 53 -9.16 7.58 -7.64
CA TYR A 53 -9.68 8.18 -6.41
C TYR A 53 -11.08 7.67 -6.06
N GLN A 54 -11.97 7.53 -7.05
CA GLN A 54 -13.28 6.93 -6.84
C GLN A 54 -13.18 5.49 -6.32
N VAL A 55 -12.36 4.65 -6.95
CA VAL A 55 -12.12 3.27 -6.47
C VAL A 55 -11.56 3.27 -5.04
N TYR A 56 -10.63 4.18 -4.73
CA TYR A 56 -10.11 4.30 -3.37
C TYR A 56 -11.22 4.61 -2.38
N THR A 57 -12.06 5.61 -2.63
CA THR A 57 -13.11 6.05 -1.70
C THR A 57 -14.25 5.04 -1.55
N GLU A 58 -14.63 4.36 -2.62
CA GLU A 58 -15.75 3.42 -2.61
C GLU A 58 -15.36 2.02 -2.12
N VAL A 59 -14.08 1.62 -2.27
CA VAL A 59 -13.65 0.27 -1.97
C VAL A 59 -12.51 0.25 -0.95
N CYS A 60 -11.35 0.86 -1.28
CA CYS A 60 -10.12 0.65 -0.51
C CYS A 60 -10.14 1.34 0.86
N SER A 61 -10.78 2.51 0.94
CA SER A 61 -10.80 3.35 2.15
C SER A 61 -11.56 2.72 3.32
N ALA A 62 -12.37 1.70 3.06
CA ALA A 62 -13.03 0.92 4.13
C ALA A 62 -12.04 0.19 5.04
N CYS A 63 -10.86 -0.17 4.52
CA CYS A 63 -9.84 -0.92 5.24
C CYS A 63 -8.47 -0.23 5.25
N HIS A 64 -8.12 0.51 4.19
CA HIS A 64 -6.79 1.09 3.98
C HIS A 64 -6.76 2.60 4.19
N SER A 65 -5.83 3.05 5.03
CA SER A 65 -5.53 4.48 5.19
C SER A 65 -4.58 5.01 4.11
N ILE A 66 -4.61 6.34 3.89
CA ILE A 66 -3.62 7.12 3.12
C ILE A 66 -3.23 8.37 3.93
N LYS A 67 -2.82 8.18 5.15
CA LYS A 67 -2.66 9.23 6.17
C LYS A 67 -1.58 10.27 5.91
N TYR A 68 -0.70 10.06 4.91
CA TYR A 68 0.30 11.06 4.53
C TYR A 68 -0.21 12.04 3.46
N LEU A 69 -1.43 11.84 2.96
CA LEU A 69 -2.07 12.76 2.03
C LEU A 69 -3.06 13.67 2.77
N ASN A 70 -3.10 14.92 2.34
CA ASN A 70 -4.15 15.86 2.72
C ASN A 70 -5.20 15.93 1.61
N TYR A 71 -6.44 16.34 1.92
CA TYR A 71 -7.46 16.52 0.89
C TYR A 71 -7.04 17.51 -0.19
N ARG A 72 -6.26 18.56 0.14
CA ARG A 72 -5.75 19.52 -0.86
C ARG A 72 -4.94 18.87 -1.98
N ASN A 73 -4.27 17.73 -1.73
CA ASN A 73 -3.48 17.05 -2.74
C ASN A 73 -4.31 16.56 -3.92
N LEU A 74 -5.62 16.42 -3.76
CA LEU A 74 -6.55 16.11 -4.85
C LEU A 74 -6.60 17.20 -5.93
N GLY A 75 -6.31 18.46 -5.59
CA GLY A 75 -6.29 19.59 -6.52
C GLY A 75 -4.90 20.05 -6.92
N GLU A 76 -3.83 19.53 -6.30
CA GLU A 76 -2.44 19.93 -6.56
C GLU A 76 -1.87 19.31 -7.84
N PRO A 77 -0.79 19.87 -8.40
CA PRO A 77 -0.08 19.26 -9.52
C PRO A 77 0.33 17.82 -9.22
N GLY A 78 0.05 16.91 -10.15
CA GLY A 78 0.29 15.46 -9.97
C GLY A 78 -0.86 14.70 -9.31
N GLY A 79 -1.87 15.40 -8.80
CA GLY A 79 -3.10 14.82 -8.30
C GLY A 79 -4.21 14.74 -9.36
N PRO A 80 -5.41 14.29 -8.96
CA PRO A 80 -6.59 14.15 -9.84
C PRO A 80 -7.05 15.45 -10.51
N GLY A 81 -6.61 16.60 -10.01
CA GLY A 81 -6.90 17.91 -10.61
C GLY A 81 -8.32 18.42 -10.33
N PHE A 82 -8.90 18.06 -9.20
CA PHE A 82 -10.15 18.66 -8.73
C PHE A 82 -10.00 20.16 -8.46
N SER A 83 -11.06 20.95 -8.67
CA SER A 83 -11.05 22.35 -8.32
C SER A 83 -10.99 22.56 -6.81
N LYS A 84 -10.60 23.76 -6.36
CA LYS A 84 -10.56 24.10 -4.92
C LYS A 84 -11.92 23.90 -4.25
N GLU A 85 -13.00 24.24 -4.96
CA GLU A 85 -14.37 24.08 -4.51
C GLU A 85 -14.74 22.59 -4.36
N GLN A 86 -14.39 21.77 -5.36
CA GLN A 86 -14.60 20.33 -5.30
C GLN A 86 -13.82 19.71 -4.15
N VAL A 87 -12.55 20.05 -3.98
CA VAL A 87 -11.72 19.56 -2.85
C VAL A 87 -12.33 19.93 -1.50
N LYS A 88 -12.87 21.16 -1.37
CA LYS A 88 -13.54 21.59 -0.14
C LYS A 88 -14.83 20.78 0.13
N ILE A 89 -15.62 20.52 -0.91
CA ILE A 89 -16.83 19.70 -0.80
C ILE A 89 -16.46 18.27 -0.42
N ILE A 90 -15.47 17.67 -1.09
CA ILE A 90 -15.00 16.30 -0.79
C ILE A 90 -14.53 16.21 0.67
N ALA A 91 -13.69 17.14 1.11
CA ALA A 91 -13.19 17.14 2.49
C ALA A 91 -14.33 17.22 3.51
N SER A 92 -15.30 18.10 3.28
CA SER A 92 -16.42 18.34 4.21
C SER A 92 -17.37 17.15 4.40
N GLN A 93 -17.26 16.11 3.58
CA GLN A 93 -18.02 14.85 3.76
C GLN A 93 -17.47 13.97 4.88
N PHE A 94 -16.30 14.29 5.40
CA PHE A 94 -15.62 13.54 6.45
C PHE A 94 -15.53 14.37 7.73
N GLU A 95 -15.53 13.70 8.86
CA GLU A 95 -15.40 14.34 10.17
C GLU A 95 -14.01 14.08 10.76
N VAL A 96 -13.45 15.11 11.37
CA VAL A 96 -12.16 15.05 12.08
C VAL A 96 -12.33 15.58 13.50
N THR A 97 -11.59 14.99 14.43
CA THR A 97 -11.47 15.53 15.78
C THR A 97 -10.47 16.68 15.77
N ASP A 98 -10.86 17.81 16.33
CA ASP A 98 -10.05 19.03 16.45
C ASP A 98 -10.06 19.54 17.89
N GLY A 99 -9.21 20.47 18.21
CA GLY A 99 -9.13 21.06 19.54
C GLY A 99 -7.73 20.96 20.15
N PRO A 100 -7.61 21.25 21.47
CA PRO A 100 -8.72 21.63 22.35
C PRO A 100 -9.27 23.03 22.05
N ASN A 101 -10.56 23.26 22.35
CA ASN A 101 -11.19 24.59 22.33
C ASN A 101 -10.73 25.44 23.52
N SER A 102 -11.27 26.64 23.67
CA SER A 102 -10.92 27.54 24.79
C SER A 102 -11.28 26.99 26.19
N TYR A 103 -12.10 25.95 26.27
CA TYR A 103 -12.48 25.27 27.53
C TYR A 103 -11.66 23.99 27.76
N GLY A 104 -10.76 23.62 26.82
CA GLY A 104 -9.95 22.40 26.92
C GLY A 104 -10.60 21.17 26.29
N ASP A 105 -11.75 21.29 25.65
CA ASP A 105 -12.49 20.16 25.10
C ASP A 105 -12.08 19.87 23.63
N MET A 106 -12.00 18.58 23.30
CA MET A 106 -11.92 18.12 21.91
C MET A 106 -13.32 18.14 21.29
N PHE A 107 -13.40 18.52 20.01
CA PHE A 107 -14.66 18.60 19.27
C PHE A 107 -14.53 18.01 17.87
N THR A 108 -15.65 17.61 17.30
CA THR A 108 -15.72 17.11 15.92
C THR A 108 -16.17 18.22 14.99
N ARG A 109 -15.54 18.28 13.81
CA ARG A 109 -15.93 19.18 12.73
C ARG A 109 -15.77 18.53 11.37
N PRO A 110 -16.42 19.05 10.32
CA PRO A 110 -16.12 18.68 8.94
C PRO A 110 -14.64 18.92 8.61
N ALA A 111 -14.04 18.00 7.86
CA ALA A 111 -12.67 18.15 7.43
C ALA A 111 -12.50 19.29 6.43
N ARG A 112 -11.30 19.84 6.38
CA ARG A 112 -10.86 20.93 5.50
C ARG A 112 -9.81 20.42 4.52
N PRO A 113 -9.54 21.14 3.42
CA PRO A 113 -8.47 20.75 2.48
C PRO A 113 -7.09 20.53 3.12
N SER A 114 -6.79 21.19 4.24
CA SER A 114 -5.54 21.02 4.99
C SER A 114 -5.48 19.76 5.85
N ASP A 115 -6.60 19.14 6.14
CA ASP A 115 -6.63 17.94 6.98
C ASP A 115 -6.17 16.72 6.21
N ASN A 116 -5.60 15.76 6.92
CA ASN A 116 -5.25 14.47 6.34
C ASN A 116 -6.51 13.67 6.02
N PHE A 117 -6.39 12.75 5.09
CA PHE A 117 -7.44 11.76 4.86
C PHE A 117 -7.75 11.01 6.15
N VAL A 118 -9.05 10.89 6.44
CA VAL A 118 -9.52 10.16 7.63
C VAL A 118 -9.19 8.68 7.48
N SER A 119 -8.60 8.11 8.52
CA SER A 119 -8.29 6.68 8.58
C SER A 119 -9.55 5.88 8.93
N PRO A 120 -9.75 4.67 8.35
CA PRO A 120 -10.93 3.85 8.63
C PRO A 120 -11.00 3.34 10.08
N TYR A 121 -9.87 3.26 10.75
CA TYR A 121 -9.77 2.76 12.12
C TYR A 121 -9.04 3.76 13.02
N ALA A 122 -9.48 3.85 14.27
CA ALA A 122 -8.90 4.76 15.25
C ALA A 122 -7.43 4.43 15.58
N ASN A 123 -7.04 3.17 15.49
CA ASN A 123 -5.68 2.70 15.78
C ASN A 123 -5.41 1.34 15.12
N LYS A 124 -4.13 0.90 15.20
CA LYS A 124 -3.68 -0.36 14.63
C LYS A 124 -4.41 -1.58 15.20
N GLN A 125 -4.69 -1.60 16.49
CA GLN A 125 -5.36 -2.72 17.16
C GLN A 125 -6.79 -2.89 16.67
N ALA A 126 -7.52 -1.77 16.52
CA ALA A 126 -8.86 -1.78 15.93
C ALA A 126 -8.84 -2.28 14.48
N ALA A 127 -7.86 -1.86 13.68
CA ALA A 127 -7.70 -2.34 12.31
C ALA A 127 -7.46 -3.86 12.26
N ILE A 128 -6.56 -4.40 13.10
CA ILE A 128 -6.26 -5.83 13.17
C ILE A 128 -7.50 -6.64 13.57
N ALA A 129 -8.21 -6.17 14.61
CA ALA A 129 -9.42 -6.86 15.09
C ALA A 129 -10.53 -6.91 14.03
N ALA A 130 -10.70 -5.84 13.25
CA ALA A 130 -11.72 -5.77 12.21
C ALA A 130 -11.35 -6.56 10.93
N ASN A 131 -10.09 -6.96 10.77
CA ASN A 131 -9.59 -7.63 9.56
C ASN A 131 -9.03 -9.03 9.84
N GLY A 132 -9.68 -9.79 10.73
CA GLY A 132 -9.33 -11.19 10.96
C GLY A 132 -7.89 -11.42 11.46
N GLY A 133 -7.31 -10.45 12.18
CA GLY A 133 -5.93 -10.53 12.67
C GLY A 133 -4.89 -9.92 11.73
N ALA A 134 -5.24 -9.57 10.50
CA ALA A 134 -4.35 -8.91 9.55
C ALA A 134 -4.40 -7.38 9.72
N TYR A 135 -3.26 -6.72 9.55
CA TYR A 135 -3.20 -5.25 9.53
C TYR A 135 -3.19 -4.74 8.08
N PRO A 136 -4.27 -4.09 7.59
CA PRO A 136 -4.26 -3.48 6.27
C PRO A 136 -3.19 -2.38 6.19
N PRO A 137 -2.23 -2.47 5.27
CA PRO A 137 -1.17 -1.47 5.17
C PRO A 137 -1.72 -0.10 4.76
N ASP A 138 -1.09 0.96 5.26
CA ASP A 138 -1.31 2.32 4.77
C ASP A 138 -0.81 2.42 3.31
N MET A 139 -1.64 2.97 2.43
CA MET A 139 -1.35 3.00 0.99
C MET A 139 -0.58 4.24 0.54
N SER A 140 -0.31 5.21 1.43
CA SER A 140 0.31 6.50 1.08
C SER A 140 1.61 6.37 0.27
N VAL A 141 2.42 5.37 0.58
CA VAL A 141 3.72 5.11 -0.09
C VAL A 141 3.84 3.68 -0.60
N LEU A 142 2.73 2.95 -0.71
CA LEU A 142 2.71 1.53 -1.03
C LEU A 142 3.45 1.20 -2.33
N VAL A 143 3.19 1.98 -3.39
CA VAL A 143 3.84 1.81 -4.70
C VAL A 143 5.36 1.97 -4.60
N LYS A 144 5.84 2.85 -3.74
CA LYS A 144 7.28 3.04 -3.49
C LYS A 144 7.89 1.95 -2.59
N ALA A 145 7.09 1.43 -1.68
CA ALA A 145 7.51 0.46 -0.67
C ALA A 145 7.48 -1.00 -1.16
N ARG A 146 7.02 -1.25 -2.38
CA ARG A 146 6.95 -2.61 -2.95
C ARG A 146 7.88 -2.73 -4.16
N SER A 147 8.64 -3.82 -4.19
CA SER A 147 9.39 -4.21 -5.39
C SER A 147 8.41 -4.39 -6.55
N GLY A 148 8.73 -3.81 -7.71
CA GLY A 148 7.82 -3.77 -8.86
C GLY A 148 6.83 -2.60 -8.86
N GLY A 149 6.70 -1.85 -7.76
CA GLY A 149 5.93 -0.61 -7.73
C GLY A 149 4.49 -0.73 -8.25
N ALA A 150 4.15 0.08 -9.24
CA ALA A 150 2.81 0.07 -9.86
C ALA A 150 2.48 -1.26 -10.53
N ASP A 151 3.47 -1.93 -11.15
CA ASP A 151 3.29 -3.24 -11.79
C ASP A 151 2.89 -4.30 -10.76
N TYR A 152 3.48 -4.25 -9.55
CA TYR A 152 3.11 -5.14 -8.46
C TYR A 152 1.68 -4.89 -7.98
N VAL A 153 1.32 -3.64 -7.70
CA VAL A 153 -0.03 -3.28 -7.22
C VAL A 153 -1.09 -3.67 -8.26
N TYR A 154 -0.82 -3.39 -9.53
CA TYR A 154 -1.71 -3.79 -10.62
C TYR A 154 -1.87 -5.31 -10.69
N SER A 155 -0.74 -6.04 -10.72
CA SER A 155 -0.74 -7.50 -10.77
C SER A 155 -1.52 -8.10 -9.59
N LEU A 156 -1.33 -7.55 -8.39
CA LEU A 156 -2.05 -7.97 -7.20
C LEU A 156 -3.56 -7.78 -7.35
N LEU A 157 -4.00 -6.61 -7.79
CA LEU A 157 -5.44 -6.30 -7.89
C LEU A 157 -6.18 -7.16 -8.93
N VAL A 158 -5.50 -7.56 -10.02
CA VAL A 158 -6.09 -8.39 -11.08
C VAL A 158 -5.68 -9.86 -11.00
N GLY A 159 -4.92 -10.25 -9.98
CA GLY A 159 -4.31 -11.58 -9.85
C GLY A 159 -5.11 -12.59 -9.05
N TYR A 160 -6.28 -12.23 -8.55
CA TYR A 160 -7.17 -13.15 -7.85
C TYR A 160 -7.76 -14.16 -8.85
N GLU A 161 -7.64 -15.43 -8.52
CA GLU A 161 -8.13 -16.54 -9.33
C GLU A 161 -8.47 -17.74 -8.43
N ASP A 162 -9.13 -18.76 -8.96
CA ASP A 162 -9.37 -20.00 -8.24
C ASP A 162 -8.03 -20.66 -7.87
N PRO A 163 -7.90 -21.18 -6.64
CA PRO A 163 -6.68 -21.85 -6.22
C PRO A 163 -6.43 -23.13 -7.03
N PRO A 164 -5.17 -23.49 -7.30
CA PRO A 164 -4.83 -24.83 -7.79
C PRO A 164 -5.37 -25.90 -6.85
N THR A 165 -5.66 -27.08 -7.40
CA THR A 165 -6.29 -28.19 -6.66
C THR A 165 -5.50 -28.67 -5.45
N GLU A 166 -4.19 -28.41 -5.44
CA GLU A 166 -3.28 -28.79 -4.36
C GLU A 166 -3.28 -27.79 -3.19
N ILE A 167 -3.86 -26.58 -3.40
CA ILE A 167 -3.89 -25.51 -2.39
C ILE A 167 -5.25 -25.50 -1.70
N ASN A 168 -5.24 -25.81 -0.42
CA ASN A 168 -6.42 -25.66 0.43
C ASN A 168 -6.35 -24.32 1.16
N LEU A 169 -7.40 -23.52 1.06
CA LEU A 169 -7.49 -22.21 1.70
C LEU A 169 -8.53 -22.26 2.82
N ASP A 170 -8.29 -21.50 3.87
CA ASP A 170 -9.26 -21.28 4.93
C ASP A 170 -10.42 -20.40 4.44
N ASP A 171 -11.57 -20.47 5.10
CA ASP A 171 -12.73 -19.64 4.79
C ASP A 171 -12.39 -18.15 4.85
N GLY A 172 -12.78 -17.42 3.81
CA GLY A 172 -12.51 -15.98 3.68
C GLY A 172 -11.10 -15.63 3.19
N VAL A 173 -10.28 -16.63 2.89
CA VAL A 173 -8.96 -16.42 2.26
C VAL A 173 -9.06 -16.65 0.76
N TYR A 174 -8.48 -15.79 -0.04
CA TYR A 174 -8.53 -15.82 -1.49
C TYR A 174 -7.14 -16.03 -2.09
N TYR A 175 -7.05 -16.93 -3.08
CA TYR A 175 -5.81 -17.16 -3.79
C TYR A 175 -5.44 -15.99 -4.68
N ASN A 176 -4.19 -15.59 -4.59
CA ASN A 176 -3.63 -14.59 -5.48
C ASN A 176 -2.19 -14.96 -5.83
N LYS A 177 -1.96 -15.22 -7.10
CA LYS A 177 -0.66 -15.70 -7.60
C LYS A 177 0.49 -14.69 -7.48
N TYR A 178 0.20 -13.42 -7.21
CA TYR A 178 1.18 -12.35 -7.03
C TYR A 178 1.39 -11.97 -5.57
N MET A 179 0.57 -12.48 -4.66
CA MET A 179 0.73 -12.27 -3.24
C MET A 179 1.85 -13.19 -2.69
N PRO A 180 2.76 -12.70 -1.83
CA PRO A 180 3.67 -13.56 -1.10
C PRO A 180 2.91 -14.65 -0.33
N GLY A 181 3.25 -15.92 -0.56
CA GLY A 181 2.51 -17.06 0.00
C GLY A 181 1.20 -17.37 -0.72
N ASN A 182 0.90 -16.70 -1.84
CA ASN A 182 -0.27 -16.90 -2.71
C ASN A 182 -1.64 -16.66 -2.03
N LYS A 183 -1.68 -15.99 -0.87
CA LYS A 183 -2.92 -15.72 -0.11
C LYS A 183 -2.80 -14.48 0.77
#